data_9ba24266cb2e03426f538d887d17cab1
#
_entry.id   9ba24266cb2e03426f538d887d17cab1
#
_cell.length_a   1.000
_cell.length_b   1.000
_cell.length_c   1.000
_cell.angle_alpha   90.00
_cell.angle_beta   90.00
_cell.angle_gamma   90.00
#
_symmetry.space_group_name_H-M   'P 1'
#
loop_
_entity.id
_entity.type
_entity.pdbx_description
1 polymer ?
#
loop_
_entity_poly.entity_id
_entity_poly.type
_entity_poly.pdbx_seq_one_letter_code
_entity_poly.pdbx_strand_id
1 'polypeptide(L)'
;MSKKKLVSILLSAVLCFGMLGGTFVASAESVSVHLTKTQAVNSSSNVYGTFKYFWGTNSKSSQHSVHYIARYKNGFFWHTGGQYLIAPGHGRDEKNAYMTKKLDYKTDWFLKLNPEGKNTKGCDAWGYMKNA
;
A
#
# COMPACT_ATOMS: atom_id res chain seq x y z
N MET A 1 -24.93 3.55 17.58
CA MET A 1 -24.53 3.40 17.30
C MET A 1 -24.19 3.31 16.97
N SER A 2 -24.16 3.38 16.88
CA SER A 2 -23.73 3.13 16.59
C SER A 2 -23.21 2.29 16.32
N LYS A 3 -23.33 1.74 16.40
CA LYS A 3 -22.83 0.75 16.21
C LYS A 3 -22.64 0.48 14.88
N LYS A 4 -23.30 0.61 14.14
CA LYS A 4 -23.17 0.45 12.94
C LYS A 4 -22.08 1.11 12.45
N LYS A 5 -21.92 2.10 12.73
CA LYS A 5 -20.98 2.85 12.30
C LYS A 5 -19.77 2.28 12.73
N LEU A 6 -19.71 1.82 13.69
CA LEU A 6 -18.60 1.43 14.21
C LEU A 6 -18.16 0.30 13.42
N VAL A 7 -18.97 -0.41 13.10
CA VAL A 7 -18.66 -1.43 12.39
C VAL A 7 -17.96 -1.08 11.21
N SER A 8 -18.41 -0.17 10.54
CA SER A 8 -17.83 0.15 9.37
C SER A 8 -16.47 0.50 9.59
N ILE A 9 -16.19 1.06 10.56
CA ILE A 9 -14.95 1.52 10.77
C ILE A 9 -14.13 0.44 10.92
N LEU A 10 -14.54 -0.39 11.56
CA LEU A 10 -13.79 -1.35 11.82
C LEU A 10 -13.50 -2.00 10.70
N LEU A 11 -14.31 -2.09 9.96
CA LEU A 11 -14.12 -2.64 8.86
C LEU A 11 -13.04 -2.22 8.23
N SER A 12 -12.89 -1.18 8.19
CA SER A 12 -11.87 -0.72 7.48
C SER A 12 -10.70 -1.09 8.16
N ALA A 13 -10.73 -1.07 9.26
CA ALA A 13 -9.59 -1.31 9.92
C ALA A 13 -9.57 -2.64 10.24
N VAL A 14 -10.33 -2.96 10.59
CA VAL A 14 -10.26 -4.10 11.03
C VAL A 14 -10.66 -4.94 10.33
N LEU A 15 -11.21 -4.83 10.03
CA LEU A 15 -11.55 -5.57 9.56
C LEU A 15 -10.89 -6.19 9.54
N CYS A 16 -10.58 -6.23 9.96
CA CYS A 16 -9.93 -6.79 10.11
C CYS A 16 -9.98 -7.39 11.11
N PHE A 17 -10.43 -7.79 11.77
CA PHE A 17 -10.39 -8.37 12.68
C PHE A 17 -10.84 -9.36 12.74
N GLY A 18 -11.06 -9.77 12.65
CA GLY A 18 -11.22 -10.58 12.69
C GLY A 18 -11.74 -11.37 12.83
N MET A 19 -12.17 -11.83 12.95
CA MET A 19 -12.47 -12.57 13.08
C MET A 19 -12.40 -13.51 13.13
N LEU A 20 -12.62 -13.98 13.33
CA LEU A 20 -12.54 -14.77 13.49
C LEU A 20 -12.29 -15.71 13.10
N GLY A 21 -12.26 -16.01 13.13
CA GLY A 21 -12.01 -16.80 12.87
C GLY A 21 -11.60 -17.23 11.94
N GLY A 22 -11.31 -17.25 11.69
CA GLY A 22 -10.74 -17.54 10.87
C GLY A 22 -11.26 -17.85 9.82
N THR A 23 -11.71 -17.83 9.57
CA THR A 23 -12.19 -18.04 8.71
C THR A 23 -12.32 -17.22 7.85
N PHE A 24 -12.35 -16.70 7.70
CA PHE A 24 -12.48 -15.99 6.87
C PHE A 24 -11.68 -15.36 6.48
N VAL A 25 -11.37 -15.38 6.22
CA VAL A 25 -10.79 -14.80 5.88
C VAL A 25 -10.59 -14.20 4.89
N ALA A 26 -10.91 -13.80 4.75
CA ALA A 26 -10.81 -13.15 3.72
C ALA A 26 -9.66 -12.41 3.74
N SER A 27 -8.84 -12.50 2.96
CA SER A 27 -7.74 -11.68 2.96
C SER A 27 -8.16 -10.35 2.60
N ALA A 28 -7.54 -9.37 3.04
CA ALA A 28 -7.83 -8.05 2.68
C ALA A 28 -7.64 -7.94 1.21
N GLU A 29 -8.54 -7.30 0.56
CA GLU A 29 -8.40 -7.05 -0.85
C GLU A 29 -7.60 -5.83 -1.10
N SER A 30 -7.43 -4.97 -0.14
CA SER A 30 -6.68 -3.74 -0.30
C SER A 30 -5.93 -3.39 0.96
N VAL A 31 -4.84 -2.66 0.80
CA VAL A 31 -4.06 -2.16 1.91
C VAL A 31 -3.66 -0.73 1.61
N SER A 32 -3.30 0.00 2.63
CA SER A 32 -2.82 1.36 2.46
C SER A 32 -1.61 1.59 3.33
N VAL A 33 -0.89 2.66 3.04
CA VAL A 33 0.26 3.06 3.82
C VAL A 33 0.34 4.57 3.82
N HIS A 34 0.66 5.14 4.96
CA HIS A 34 0.86 6.58 5.11
C HIS A 34 2.30 6.81 5.54
N LEU A 35 3.03 7.55 4.74
CA LEU A 35 4.39 7.95 5.07
C LEU A 35 4.31 9.35 5.66
N THR A 36 4.71 9.50 6.90
CA THR A 36 4.69 10.80 7.56
C THR A 36 6.04 11.49 7.46
N LYS A 37 6.07 12.78 7.77
CA LYS A 37 7.30 13.58 7.62
C LYS A 37 8.43 13.15 8.54
N THR A 38 8.15 12.37 9.55
CA THR A 38 9.18 11.90 10.46
C THR A 38 9.72 10.52 10.09
N GLN A 39 9.18 9.92 9.06
CA GLN A 39 9.60 8.60 8.62
C GLN A 39 10.44 8.65 7.37
N ALA A 40 11.47 7.83 7.32
CA ALA A 40 12.28 7.71 6.10
C ALA A 40 11.73 6.64 5.17
N VAL A 41 10.80 5.81 5.64
CA VAL A 41 10.18 4.76 4.84
C VAL A 41 9.00 4.21 5.62
N ASN A 42 8.00 3.75 4.91
CA ASN A 42 6.91 3.01 5.53
C ASN A 42 6.35 2.00 4.53
N SER A 43 5.79 0.92 5.02
CA SER A 43 5.24 -0.13 4.17
C SER A 43 3.89 -0.57 4.67
N SER A 44 3.05 -1.00 3.75
CA SER A 44 1.74 -1.53 4.09
C SER A 44 1.87 -2.94 4.65
N SER A 45 0.78 -3.48 5.16
CA SER A 45 0.71 -4.90 5.44
C SER A 45 0.60 -5.64 4.11
N ASN A 46 0.58 -6.96 4.15
CA ASN A 46 0.58 -7.77 2.95
C ASN A 46 -0.81 -7.98 2.36
N VAL A 47 -0.86 -8.17 1.06
CA VAL A 47 -2.07 -8.57 0.38
C VAL A 47 -1.67 -9.65 -0.62
N TYR A 48 -2.47 -10.70 -0.72
CA TYR A 48 -2.12 -11.91 -1.48
C TYR A 48 -2.70 -11.86 -2.90
N GLY A 49 -1.98 -12.35 -3.88
CA GLY A 49 -2.49 -12.45 -5.24
C GLY A 49 -1.41 -12.53 -6.29
N THR A 50 -1.79 -12.47 -7.56
CA THR A 50 -0.87 -12.62 -8.69
C THR A 50 -0.36 -11.30 -9.24
N PHE A 51 -1.13 -10.23 -9.14
CA PHE A 51 -0.69 -8.90 -9.51
C PHE A 51 -1.61 -7.87 -8.88
N LYS A 52 -1.16 -6.62 -8.86
CA LYS A 52 -1.83 -5.58 -8.12
C LYS A 52 -2.00 -4.32 -8.90
N TYR A 53 -2.97 -3.53 -8.49
CA TYR A 53 -3.06 -2.13 -8.84
C TYR A 53 -2.54 -1.34 -7.65
N PHE A 54 -1.81 -0.26 -7.89
CA PHE A 54 -1.40 0.62 -6.80
C PHE A 54 -1.42 2.07 -7.26
N TRP A 55 -1.67 2.98 -6.33
CA TRP A 55 -1.78 4.40 -6.60
C TRP A 55 -1.52 5.16 -5.31
N GLY A 56 -1.49 6.48 -5.40
CA GLY A 56 -1.29 7.29 -4.23
C GLY A 56 -0.98 8.72 -4.56
N THR A 57 -0.75 9.51 -3.52
CA THR A 57 -0.46 10.92 -3.66
C THR A 57 0.69 11.33 -2.77
N ASN A 58 1.48 12.27 -3.24
CA ASN A 58 2.55 12.88 -2.48
C ASN A 58 2.15 14.33 -2.25
N SER A 59 2.01 14.73 -0.98
CA SER A 59 1.52 16.05 -0.62
C SER A 59 2.41 17.13 -1.18
N LYS A 60 1.81 18.32 -1.49
CA LYS A 60 2.55 19.45 -1.91
C LYS A 60 3.53 19.87 -0.86
N SER A 61 3.28 19.57 0.41
CA SER A 61 4.17 19.96 1.50
C SER A 61 5.37 19.02 1.64
N SER A 62 5.43 17.95 0.87
CA SER A 62 6.57 17.04 0.91
C SER A 62 7.80 17.69 0.33
N GLN A 63 8.94 17.38 0.90
CA GLN A 63 10.21 17.97 0.47
C GLN A 63 10.87 17.16 -0.64
N HIS A 64 10.43 15.98 -0.93
CA HIS A 64 11.07 15.09 -1.90
C HIS A 64 10.04 14.30 -2.67
N SER A 65 10.41 13.81 -3.83
CA SER A 65 9.63 12.82 -4.54
C SER A 65 9.66 11.51 -3.76
N VAL A 66 8.66 10.69 -3.91
CA VAL A 66 8.55 9.43 -3.18
C VAL A 66 8.44 8.27 -4.16
N HIS A 67 9.23 7.24 -3.95
CA HIS A 67 9.12 5.99 -4.71
C HIS A 67 7.99 5.17 -4.12
N TYR A 68 7.07 4.76 -4.98
CA TYR A 68 5.99 3.84 -4.62
C TYR A 68 6.38 2.51 -5.22
N ILE A 69 6.70 1.54 -4.36
CA ILE A 69 7.31 0.29 -4.78
C ILE A 69 6.43 -0.89 -4.36
N ALA A 70 5.92 -1.60 -5.34
CA ALA A 70 5.14 -2.79 -5.06
C ALA A 70 6.09 -3.97 -5.04
N ARG A 71 6.15 -4.68 -3.91
CA ARG A 71 7.08 -5.78 -3.68
C ARG A 71 6.34 -7.08 -3.55
N TYR A 72 6.89 -8.16 -4.09
CA TYR A 72 6.28 -9.48 -3.96
C TYR A 72 7.31 -10.50 -3.48
N LYS A 73 6.80 -11.55 -2.87
CA LYS A 73 7.67 -12.58 -2.32
C LYS A 73 7.83 -13.72 -3.30
N ASN A 74 9.08 -14.16 -3.50
CA ASN A 74 9.36 -15.32 -4.32
C ASN A 74 10.35 -16.17 -3.53
N GLY A 75 9.86 -17.25 -2.94
CA GLY A 75 10.67 -18.05 -2.05
C GLY A 75 10.97 -17.28 -0.79
N PHE A 76 12.24 -17.08 -0.48
CA PHE A 76 12.64 -16.36 0.71
C PHE A 76 12.92 -14.88 0.45
N PHE A 77 12.81 -14.42 -0.77
CA PHE A 77 13.23 -13.06 -1.09
C PHE A 77 12.11 -12.22 -1.63
N TRP A 78 12.22 -10.90 -1.39
CA TRP A 78 11.27 -9.93 -1.92
C TRP A 78 11.85 -9.32 -3.19
N HIS A 79 10.98 -9.11 -4.17
CA HIS A 79 11.34 -8.55 -5.46
C HIS A 79 10.44 -7.38 -5.80
N THR A 80 10.87 -6.51 -6.69
CA THR A 80 10.06 -5.39 -7.14
C THR A 80 9.19 -5.82 -8.31
N GLY A 81 7.88 -5.64 -8.15
CA GLY A 81 6.92 -5.93 -9.21
C GLY A 81 6.44 -4.69 -9.93
N GLY A 82 6.67 -3.51 -9.36
CA GLY A 82 6.32 -2.24 -9.98
C GLY A 82 6.86 -1.11 -9.14
N GLN A 83 7.20 0.01 -9.77
CA GLN A 83 7.75 1.14 -9.05
C GLN A 83 7.49 2.43 -9.81
N TYR A 84 7.07 3.47 -9.11
CA TYR A 84 6.89 4.80 -9.67
C TYR A 84 7.36 5.86 -8.72
N LEU A 85 7.87 6.94 -9.28
CA LEU A 85 8.33 8.09 -8.52
C LEU A 85 7.30 9.19 -8.66
N ILE A 86 6.76 9.68 -7.55
CA ILE A 86 5.74 10.71 -7.56
C ILE A 86 6.25 11.97 -6.87
N ALA A 87 6.28 13.07 -7.61
CA ALA A 87 6.77 14.34 -7.10
C ALA A 87 5.78 14.98 -6.13
N PRO A 88 6.24 15.92 -5.28
CA PRO A 88 5.35 16.60 -4.36
C PRO A 88 4.20 17.29 -5.11
N GLY A 89 3.01 17.17 -4.59
CA GLY A 89 1.83 17.78 -5.18
C GLY A 89 1.20 16.96 -6.30
N HIS A 90 1.72 15.77 -6.58
CA HIS A 90 1.23 14.92 -7.65
C HIS A 90 0.74 13.57 -7.14
N GLY A 91 0.12 12.81 -7.99
CA GLY A 91 -0.36 11.49 -7.65
C GLY A 91 -1.34 10.95 -8.67
N ARG A 92 -1.86 9.78 -8.36
CA ARG A 92 -2.89 9.14 -9.18
C ARG A 92 -3.98 8.60 -8.27
N ASP A 93 -5.18 8.57 -8.79
CA ASP A 93 -6.29 7.97 -8.08
C ASP A 93 -6.47 6.53 -8.55
N GLU A 94 -7.42 5.86 -7.98
CA GLU A 94 -7.67 4.46 -8.27
C GLU A 94 -7.99 4.21 -9.74
N LYS A 95 -8.71 5.14 -10.37
CA LYS A 95 -9.07 4.98 -11.74
C LYS A 95 -7.88 4.97 -12.64
N ASN A 96 -6.80 5.61 -12.26
CA ASN A 96 -5.58 5.73 -13.05
C ASN A 96 -4.42 4.98 -12.39
N ALA A 97 -4.73 3.92 -11.67
CA ALA A 97 -3.72 3.18 -10.91
C ALA A 97 -2.65 2.58 -11.82
N TYR A 98 -1.48 2.40 -11.23
CA TYR A 98 -0.39 1.70 -11.88
C TYR A 98 -0.63 0.19 -11.72
N MET A 99 -0.13 -0.58 -12.65
CA MET A 99 -0.23 -2.02 -12.57
C MET A 99 1.14 -2.63 -12.36
N THR A 100 1.22 -3.67 -11.56
CA THR A 100 2.46 -4.42 -11.39
C THR A 100 2.56 -5.47 -12.48
N LYS A 101 3.71 -6.12 -12.56
CA LYS A 101 3.84 -7.27 -13.44
C LYS A 101 2.91 -8.36 -12.94
N LYS A 102 2.50 -9.24 -13.83
CA LYS A 102 1.63 -10.34 -13.50
C LYS A 102 2.47 -11.59 -13.30
N LEU A 103 2.30 -12.24 -12.16
CA LEU A 103 2.99 -13.49 -11.88
C LEU A 103 2.09 -14.66 -12.26
N ASP A 104 2.68 -15.81 -12.47
CA ASP A 104 1.91 -17.00 -12.75
C ASP A 104 1.65 -17.80 -11.47
N TYR A 105 1.81 -17.19 -10.33
CA TYR A 105 1.51 -17.80 -9.02
C TYR A 105 1.03 -16.71 -8.06
N LYS A 106 0.35 -17.11 -7.01
CA LYS A 106 -0.13 -16.19 -5.99
C LYS A 106 0.89 -16.09 -4.88
N THR A 107 1.11 -14.90 -4.40
CA THR A 107 2.07 -14.67 -3.33
C THR A 107 1.70 -13.41 -2.56
N ASP A 108 2.42 -13.14 -1.50
CA ASP A 108 2.23 -11.92 -0.72
C ASP A 108 2.87 -10.73 -1.42
N TRP A 109 2.19 -9.61 -1.35
CA TRP A 109 2.67 -8.34 -1.88
C TRP A 109 2.53 -7.28 -0.79
N PHE A 110 3.37 -6.25 -0.83
CA PHE A 110 3.14 -5.06 -0.02
C PHE A 110 3.57 -3.82 -0.80
N LEU A 111 3.11 -2.65 -0.36
CA LEU A 111 3.47 -1.38 -0.97
C LEU A 111 4.40 -0.63 -0.04
N LYS A 112 5.54 -0.19 -0.55
CA LYS A 112 6.53 0.54 0.21
C LYS A 112 6.62 1.95 -0.32
N LEU A 113 6.61 2.94 0.56
CA LEU A 113 6.82 4.32 0.21
C LEU A 113 8.18 4.74 0.72
N ASN A 114 9.03 5.20 -0.18
CA ASN A 114 10.40 5.52 0.16
C ASN A 114 10.80 6.84 -0.51
N PRO A 115 10.99 7.93 0.25
CA PRO A 115 11.43 9.18 -0.34
C PRO A 115 12.74 9.03 -1.09
N GLU A 116 12.88 9.82 -2.13
CA GLU A 116 14.08 9.81 -2.93
C GLU A 116 15.27 10.21 -2.07
N GLY A 117 16.39 9.50 -2.19
CA GLY A 117 17.56 9.75 -1.38
C GLY A 117 17.69 8.71 -0.29
N LYS A 118 18.79 8.76 0.46
CA LYS A 118 19.06 7.78 1.45
C LYS A 118 18.61 8.25 2.81
N ASN A 119 17.80 7.47 3.50
CA ASN A 119 17.28 7.82 4.82
C ASN A 119 16.65 9.21 4.85
N THR A 120 15.86 9.53 3.84
CA THR A 120 15.32 10.87 3.67
C THR A 120 13.96 10.99 4.33
N LYS A 121 13.78 12.03 5.13
CA LYS A 121 12.52 12.32 5.79
C LYS A 121 11.91 13.57 5.17
N GLY A 122 10.74 13.95 5.61
CA GLY A 122 10.13 15.21 5.17
C GLY A 122 9.03 15.05 4.15
N CYS A 123 8.51 13.85 3.99
CA CYS A 123 7.42 13.61 3.04
C CYS A 123 6.15 13.18 3.73
N ASP A 124 5.03 13.63 3.18
CA ASP A 124 3.71 13.24 3.64
C ASP A 124 3.03 12.64 2.43
N ALA A 125 2.93 11.32 2.40
CA ALA A 125 2.45 10.62 1.21
C ALA A 125 1.56 9.45 1.59
N TRP A 126 0.60 9.16 0.73
CA TRP A 126 -0.31 8.04 0.91
C TRP A 126 -0.19 7.09 -0.27
N GLY A 127 -0.23 5.83 0.01
CA GLY A 127 -0.23 4.80 -1.01
C GLY A 127 -1.32 3.77 -0.76
N TYR A 128 -1.83 3.21 -1.83
CA TYR A 128 -2.89 2.21 -1.80
C TYR A 128 -2.56 1.10 -2.78
N MET A 129 -2.92 -0.12 -2.43
CA MET A 129 -2.71 -1.26 -3.30
C MET A 129 -3.87 -2.23 -3.14
N LYS A 130 -4.33 -2.81 -4.23
CA LYS A 130 -5.39 -3.80 -4.15
C LYS A 130 -5.20 -4.85 -5.23
N ASN A 131 -5.93 -5.95 -5.09
CA ASN A 131 -5.91 -7.02 -6.07
C ASN A 131 -6.45 -6.51 -7.40
N ALA A 132 -5.82 -6.93 -8.46
CA ALA A 132 -6.27 -6.58 -9.80
C ALA A 132 -7.35 -7.54 -10.29
#